data_35f929b3a0ef0556b2eb4a39f2703f5a
#
_entry.id   35f929b3a0ef0556b2eb4a39f2703f5a
#
_cell.length_a   1.000
_cell.length_b   1.000
_cell.length_c   1.000
_cell.angle_alpha   90.00
_cell.angle_beta   90.00
_cell.angle_gamma   90.00
#
_symmetry.space_group_name_H-M   'P 1'
#
loop_
_entity.id
_entity.type
_entity.pdbx_description
1 polymer ?
#
loop_
_entity_poly.entity_id
_entity_poly.type
_entity_poly.pdbx_seq_one_letter_code
_entity_poly.pdbx_strand_id
1 'polypeptide(L)'
;GFQPILILRSEVLHRPHPQSPLQDMNSQNTLNCPTLSIILKSHSSQGTFMTIWFMTTNQGKVAEAREYFSHLGIPVRQFEFESVEPQADDLETVALSKLEQAIPHLPNQNDMLLVEDAGLFIDALQGFPGVYSSYVLETLGVQGVLTLLKHLDSEDPIQDGNLRSAEFRAVAALYHNGQTTIAEGVCPGRIAHKAVEGDGFGFDPIFIPTDLDDEGNALPIGAMGQKSTHGTPFGGISMEEKQHYSHRRRALTSLISNLDIMG
;
A
#
# COMPACT_ATOMS: atom_id res chain seq x y z
N GLY A 1 -29.32 13.12 -11.72
CA GLY A 1 -28.21 13.89 -12.29
C GLY A 1 -26.98 13.58 -11.49
N PHE A 2 -26.00 12.94 -12.14
CA PHE A 2 -24.70 12.69 -11.51
C PHE A 2 -23.99 14.04 -11.30
N GLN A 3 -23.60 14.34 -10.08
CA GLN A 3 -22.63 15.40 -9.83
C GLN A 3 -21.23 14.82 -10.07
N PRO A 4 -20.32 15.54 -10.73
CA PRO A 4 -18.95 15.09 -10.92
C PRO A 4 -18.23 14.98 -9.56
N ILE A 5 -17.56 13.86 -9.33
CA ILE A 5 -16.71 13.64 -8.16
C ILE A 5 -15.48 14.54 -8.32
N LEU A 6 -15.21 15.39 -7.33
CA LEU A 6 -14.01 16.21 -7.31
C LEU A 6 -12.81 15.35 -6.89
N ILE A 7 -11.89 15.11 -7.81
CA ILE A 7 -10.66 14.36 -7.58
C ILE A 7 -9.53 15.35 -7.31
N LEU A 8 -8.93 15.27 -6.12
CA LEU A 8 -7.78 16.10 -5.74
C LEU A 8 -6.50 15.25 -5.83
N ARG A 9 -5.58 15.68 -6.68
CA ARG A 9 -4.26 15.05 -6.87
C ARG A 9 -3.18 15.90 -6.22
N SER A 10 -2.30 15.27 -5.45
CA SER A 10 -1.04 15.88 -5.04
C SER A 10 0.05 15.50 -6.04
N GLU A 11 0.56 16.49 -6.79
CA GLU A 11 1.75 16.29 -7.61
C GLU A 11 2.99 16.15 -6.70
N VAL A 12 3.68 15.04 -6.83
CA VAL A 12 5.00 14.84 -6.20
C VAL A 12 6.02 15.68 -6.97
N LEU A 13 6.27 16.90 -6.48
CA LEU A 13 7.32 17.75 -6.99
C LEU A 13 8.69 17.22 -6.56
N HIS A 14 9.46 16.69 -7.49
CA HIS A 14 10.90 16.50 -7.33
C HIS A 14 11.56 17.87 -7.12
N ARG A 15 11.99 18.19 -5.90
CA ARG A 15 12.88 19.32 -5.60
C ARG A 15 14.29 18.80 -5.33
N PRO A 16 15.34 19.46 -5.89
CA PRO A 16 16.72 19.13 -5.55
C PRO A 16 17.07 19.67 -4.15
N HIS A 17 17.96 18.93 -3.48
CA HIS A 17 18.47 19.21 -2.13
C HIS A 17 19.01 20.64 -1.94
N PRO A 18 18.83 21.23 -0.74
CA PRO A 18 19.85 22.05 -0.12
C PRO A 18 20.43 21.39 1.14
N GLN A 19 21.73 21.55 1.32
CA GLN A 19 22.53 21.05 2.43
C GLN A 19 22.34 21.86 3.71
N SER A 20 22.45 21.12 4.86
CA SER A 20 22.88 21.45 6.24
C SER A 20 21.94 22.23 7.17
N PRO A 21 22.20 22.22 8.51
CA PRO A 21 23.01 21.35 9.36
C PRO A 21 22.27 20.65 10.52
N LEU A 22 22.95 19.67 11.14
CA LEU A 22 22.65 18.91 12.35
C LEU A 22 22.11 19.75 13.52
N GLN A 23 21.00 19.31 14.11
CA GLN A 23 20.73 19.45 15.54
C GLN A 23 19.98 18.20 16.05
N ASP A 24 20.57 17.62 17.09
CA ASP A 24 20.02 16.54 17.91
C ASP A 24 18.60 16.82 18.37
N MET A 25 17.71 15.87 18.14
CA MET A 25 16.54 15.70 19.03
C MET A 25 16.08 14.24 19.05
N ASN A 26 16.48 13.59 20.12
CA ASN A 26 15.89 12.37 20.64
C ASN A 26 14.44 12.66 21.08
N SER A 27 13.42 12.11 20.40
CA SER A 27 12.10 11.97 21.01
C SER A 27 11.19 11.08 20.18
N GLN A 28 10.57 10.15 20.86
CA GLN A 28 9.48 9.29 20.44
C GLN A 28 8.42 10.07 19.64
N ASN A 29 8.41 9.93 18.33
CA ASN A 29 7.36 10.49 17.47
C ASN A 29 6.15 9.56 17.48
N THR A 30 5.30 9.70 18.49
CA THR A 30 3.87 9.44 18.33
C THR A 30 3.35 10.47 17.31
N LEU A 31 2.92 10.00 16.15
CA LEU A 31 2.21 10.81 15.15
C LEU A 31 0.92 11.37 15.79
N ASN A 32 1.03 12.53 16.42
CA ASN A 32 -0.11 13.37 16.75
C ASN A 32 -0.54 14.05 15.44
N CYS A 33 -1.51 13.46 14.76
CA CYS A 33 -2.15 14.02 13.58
C CYS A 33 -3.29 14.95 14.02
N PRO A 34 -3.08 16.30 14.06
CA PRO A 34 -4.06 17.22 14.64
C PRO A 34 -5.36 17.30 13.84
N THR A 35 -5.31 17.18 12.53
CA THR A 35 -6.46 17.40 11.64
C THR A 35 -7.41 16.20 11.63
N LEU A 36 -6.87 14.98 11.64
CA LEU A 36 -7.70 13.78 11.84
C LEU A 36 -8.40 13.83 13.20
N SER A 37 -7.71 14.33 14.23
CA SER A 37 -8.29 14.60 15.55
C SER A 37 -9.39 15.67 15.51
N ILE A 38 -9.33 16.64 14.58
CA ILE A 38 -10.34 17.69 14.39
C ILE A 38 -11.53 17.11 13.64
N ILE A 39 -11.34 16.35 12.57
CA ILE A 39 -12.43 15.66 11.84
C ILE A 39 -13.17 14.70 12.77
N LEU A 40 -12.45 13.95 13.60
CA LEU A 40 -13.04 13.05 14.61
C LEU A 40 -13.75 13.80 15.74
N LYS A 41 -13.26 14.99 16.15
CA LYS A 41 -13.83 15.79 17.23
C LYS A 41 -15.02 16.64 16.80
N SER A 42 -15.10 17.11 15.55
CA SER A 42 -16.21 17.93 15.07
C SER A 42 -17.56 17.20 15.03
N HIS A 43 -17.54 15.86 15.05
CA HIS A 43 -18.75 15.02 15.11
C HIS A 43 -19.04 14.45 16.51
N SER A 44 -18.24 14.77 17.53
CA SER A 44 -18.38 14.20 18.89
C SER A 44 -19.53 14.77 19.73
N SER A 45 -20.34 15.67 19.20
CA SER A 45 -21.49 16.21 19.93
C SER A 45 -22.64 15.21 20.14
N GLN A 46 -22.59 14.03 19.50
CA GLN A 46 -23.58 12.95 19.66
C GLN A 46 -22.97 11.54 19.85
N GLY A 47 -21.71 11.40 20.19
CA GLY A 47 -21.14 10.08 20.56
C GLY A 47 -21.00 9.04 19.44
N THR A 48 -21.16 9.42 18.17
CA THR A 48 -21.01 8.48 17.05
C THR A 48 -19.59 8.57 16.51
N PHE A 49 -18.79 7.53 16.74
CA PHE A 49 -17.46 7.43 16.14
C PHE A 49 -17.60 7.17 14.65
N MET A 50 -16.91 7.98 13.84
CA MET A 50 -16.81 7.78 12.41
C MET A 50 -16.09 6.47 12.12
N THR A 51 -16.65 5.65 11.25
CA THR A 51 -16.12 4.32 10.89
C THR A 51 -15.51 4.38 9.49
N ILE A 52 -14.39 3.72 9.29
CA ILE A 52 -13.88 3.41 7.94
C ILE A 52 -14.46 2.06 7.52
N TRP A 53 -15.24 2.06 6.47
CA TRP A 53 -15.69 0.87 5.77
C TRP A 53 -14.66 0.52 4.70
N PHE A 54 -13.93 -0.56 4.91
CA PHE A 54 -12.91 -1.02 3.97
C PHE A 54 -13.49 -2.08 3.03
N MET A 55 -13.68 -1.68 1.79
CA MET A 55 -14.21 -2.55 0.74
C MET A 55 -13.13 -3.52 0.25
N THR A 56 -13.17 -4.73 0.76
CA THR A 56 -12.29 -5.81 0.34
C THR A 56 -12.80 -7.15 0.86
N THR A 57 -12.58 -8.22 0.11
CA THR A 57 -12.79 -9.60 0.55
C THR A 57 -11.52 -10.23 1.14
N ASN A 58 -10.35 -9.57 0.98
CA ASN A 58 -9.06 -10.08 1.44
C ASN A 58 -8.84 -9.79 2.92
N GLN A 59 -8.88 -10.85 3.74
CA GLN A 59 -8.71 -10.75 5.20
C GLN A 59 -7.32 -10.23 5.62
N GLY A 60 -6.28 -10.50 4.83
CA GLY A 60 -4.94 -9.96 5.08
C GLY A 60 -4.92 -8.43 4.96
N LYS A 61 -5.56 -7.88 3.92
CA LYS A 61 -5.72 -6.42 3.77
C LYS A 61 -6.48 -5.81 4.94
N VAL A 62 -7.57 -6.46 5.39
CA VAL A 62 -8.37 -6.00 6.54
C VAL A 62 -7.54 -5.97 7.82
N ALA A 63 -6.74 -7.02 8.05
CA ALA A 63 -5.88 -7.12 9.24
C ALA A 63 -4.82 -5.99 9.27
N GLU A 64 -4.12 -5.77 8.15
CA GLU A 64 -3.13 -4.69 8.03
C GLU A 64 -3.76 -3.29 8.21
N ALA A 65 -4.94 -3.05 7.63
CA ALA A 65 -5.64 -1.77 7.80
C ALA A 65 -6.12 -1.56 9.24
N ARG A 66 -6.68 -2.60 9.89
CA ARG A 66 -7.09 -2.52 11.29
C ARG A 66 -5.92 -2.22 12.21
N GLU A 67 -4.79 -2.88 12.01
CA GLU A 67 -3.58 -2.61 12.78
C GLU A 67 -3.15 -1.15 12.58
N TYR A 68 -3.07 -0.67 11.35
CA TYR A 68 -2.67 0.70 11.05
C TYR A 68 -3.60 1.74 11.71
N PHE A 69 -4.91 1.64 11.49
CA PHE A 69 -5.88 2.62 11.99
C PHE A 69 -6.15 2.50 13.50
N SER A 70 -5.83 1.36 14.13
CA SER A 70 -5.96 1.21 15.58
C SER A 70 -5.12 2.21 16.36
N HIS A 71 -3.91 2.52 15.88
CA HIS A 71 -3.03 3.53 16.47
C HIS A 71 -3.60 4.96 16.38
N LEU A 72 -4.52 5.19 15.42
CA LEU A 72 -5.22 6.47 15.25
C LEU A 72 -6.58 6.49 15.96
N GLY A 73 -6.98 5.40 16.61
CA GLY A 73 -8.27 5.27 17.28
C GLY A 73 -9.48 5.21 16.35
N ILE A 74 -9.28 4.85 15.08
CA ILE A 74 -10.34 4.81 14.07
C ILE A 74 -10.76 3.36 13.84
N PRO A 75 -12.05 3.02 14.04
CA PRO A 75 -12.55 1.67 13.79
C PRO A 75 -12.61 1.39 12.28
N VAL A 76 -12.04 0.24 11.87
CA VAL A 76 -12.14 -0.27 10.50
C VAL A 76 -13.06 -1.48 10.47
N ARG A 77 -14.08 -1.41 9.62
CA ARG A 77 -15.02 -2.51 9.35
C ARG A 77 -14.87 -2.96 7.91
N GLN A 78 -14.90 -4.25 7.72
CA GLN A 78 -14.96 -4.82 6.38
C GLN A 78 -16.30 -4.49 5.74
N PHE A 79 -16.27 -4.10 4.47
CA PHE A 79 -17.43 -3.87 3.63
C PHE A 79 -17.37 -4.81 2.43
N GLU A 80 -18.21 -5.83 2.45
CA GLU A 80 -18.31 -6.81 1.38
C GLU A 80 -19.25 -6.26 0.30
N PHE A 81 -18.68 -5.92 -0.84
CA PHE A 81 -19.39 -5.45 -2.01
C PHE A 81 -18.71 -6.03 -3.26
N GLU A 82 -19.48 -6.67 -4.13
CA GLU A 82 -19.00 -7.15 -5.42
C GLU A 82 -19.05 -6.01 -6.45
N SER A 83 -17.88 -5.52 -6.82
CA SER A 83 -17.74 -4.56 -7.92
C SER A 83 -17.35 -5.25 -9.21
N VAL A 84 -17.75 -4.67 -10.33
CA VAL A 84 -17.19 -5.04 -11.63
C VAL A 84 -15.83 -4.38 -11.76
N GLU A 85 -14.77 -5.18 -11.89
CA GLU A 85 -13.43 -4.64 -12.14
C GLU A 85 -13.29 -4.25 -13.62
N PRO A 86 -12.89 -3.00 -13.90
CA PRO A 86 -12.61 -2.59 -15.27
C PRO A 86 -11.33 -3.26 -15.76
N GLN A 87 -11.22 -3.47 -17.07
CA GLN A 87 -9.92 -3.65 -17.67
C GLN A 87 -9.21 -2.28 -17.66
N ALA A 88 -8.09 -2.20 -16.97
CA ALA A 88 -7.35 -0.97 -16.79
C ALA A 88 -5.83 -1.22 -16.85
N ASP A 89 -5.08 -0.17 -17.12
CA ASP A 89 -3.62 -0.22 -17.20
C ASP A 89 -2.97 0.22 -15.88
N ASP A 90 -3.73 0.80 -14.95
CA ASP A 90 -3.24 1.31 -13.68
C ASP A 90 -4.18 1.00 -12.50
N LEU A 91 -3.61 0.96 -11.28
CA LEU A 91 -4.32 0.67 -10.04
C LEU A 91 -5.29 1.80 -9.63
N GLU A 92 -5.00 3.06 -9.99
CA GLU A 92 -5.84 4.21 -9.65
C GLU A 92 -7.21 4.07 -10.33
N THR A 93 -7.20 3.77 -11.63
CA THR A 93 -8.44 3.54 -12.41
C THR A 93 -9.27 2.41 -11.79
N VAL A 94 -8.64 1.31 -11.39
CA VAL A 94 -9.34 0.19 -10.75
C VAL A 94 -9.91 0.60 -9.39
N ALA A 95 -9.11 1.25 -8.53
CA ALA A 95 -9.54 1.68 -7.20
C ALA A 95 -10.69 2.68 -7.26
N LEU A 96 -10.63 3.67 -8.16
CA LEU A 96 -11.69 4.66 -8.37
C LEU A 96 -12.97 4.02 -8.87
N SER A 97 -12.89 3.13 -9.86
CA SER A 97 -14.06 2.43 -10.38
C SER A 97 -14.76 1.61 -9.29
N LYS A 98 -14.00 0.91 -8.44
CA LYS A 98 -14.54 0.18 -7.29
C LYS A 98 -15.21 1.12 -6.29
N LEU A 99 -14.55 2.25 -5.99
CA LEU A 99 -15.06 3.25 -5.06
C LEU A 99 -16.40 3.82 -5.52
N GLU A 100 -16.47 4.25 -6.80
CA GLU A 100 -17.69 4.83 -7.40
C GLU A 100 -18.88 3.87 -7.34
N GLN A 101 -18.65 2.59 -7.61
CA GLN A 101 -19.68 1.56 -7.53
C GLN A 101 -20.17 1.34 -6.10
N ALA A 102 -19.30 1.45 -5.10
CA ALA A 102 -19.59 1.12 -3.71
C ALA A 102 -20.22 2.29 -2.92
N ILE A 103 -19.94 3.55 -3.27
CA ILE A 103 -20.47 4.75 -2.58
C ILE A 103 -21.99 4.70 -2.34
N PRO A 104 -22.85 4.34 -3.31
CA PRO A 104 -24.30 4.29 -3.11
C PRO A 104 -24.75 3.26 -2.06
N HIS A 105 -23.90 2.29 -1.77
CA HIS A 105 -24.17 1.16 -0.87
C HIS A 105 -23.54 1.31 0.51
N LEU A 106 -22.87 2.44 0.78
CA LEU A 106 -22.25 2.72 2.07
C LEU A 106 -23.33 2.68 3.19
N PRO A 107 -23.12 1.88 4.25
CA PRO A 107 -24.11 1.68 5.31
C PRO A 107 -24.57 2.97 6.00
N ASN A 108 -23.66 3.95 6.14
CA ASN A 108 -23.93 5.28 6.66
C ASN A 108 -23.17 6.30 5.81
N GLN A 109 -23.89 7.23 5.20
CA GLN A 109 -23.33 8.23 4.27
C GLN A 109 -22.36 9.23 4.96
N ASN A 110 -22.37 9.29 6.29
CA ASN A 110 -21.43 10.12 7.07
C ASN A 110 -20.12 9.37 7.43
N ASP A 111 -20.06 8.07 7.16
CA ASP A 111 -18.85 7.27 7.36
C ASP A 111 -17.88 7.41 6.16
N MET A 112 -16.67 6.91 6.34
CA MET A 112 -15.65 6.87 5.28
C MET A 112 -15.73 5.55 4.52
N LEU A 113 -15.52 5.58 3.22
CA LEU A 113 -15.34 4.38 2.40
C LEU A 113 -13.90 4.34 1.88
N LEU A 114 -13.17 3.30 2.27
CA LEU A 114 -11.82 3.02 1.81
C LEU A 114 -11.87 1.89 0.78
N VAL A 115 -11.21 2.11 -0.34
CA VAL A 115 -10.89 1.09 -1.34
C VAL A 115 -9.38 1.06 -1.50
N GLU A 116 -8.80 -0.12 -1.68
CA GLU A 116 -7.39 -0.25 -1.98
C GLU A 116 -7.21 -1.32 -3.04
N ASP A 117 -6.51 -0.96 -4.11
CA ASP A 117 -6.05 -1.90 -5.10
C ASP A 117 -4.54 -2.02 -5.08
N ALA A 118 -4.02 -3.23 -5.27
CA ALA A 118 -2.59 -3.49 -5.17
C ALA A 118 -2.14 -4.55 -6.15
N GLY A 119 -0.90 -4.41 -6.61
CA GLY A 119 -0.30 -5.36 -7.55
C GLY A 119 1.20 -5.52 -7.36
N LEU A 120 1.69 -6.63 -7.89
CA LEU A 120 3.11 -6.92 -8.08
C LEU A 120 3.50 -6.52 -9.50
N PHE A 121 4.52 -5.68 -9.63
CA PHE A 121 5.05 -5.21 -10.91
C PHE A 121 6.48 -5.72 -11.06
N ILE A 122 6.76 -6.51 -12.11
CA ILE A 122 8.08 -7.14 -12.36
C ILE A 122 8.69 -6.51 -13.61
N ASP A 123 9.85 -5.85 -13.45
CA ASP A 123 10.46 -5.07 -14.54
C ASP A 123 10.77 -5.91 -15.76
N ALA A 124 11.37 -7.10 -15.58
CA ALA A 124 11.69 -8.02 -16.68
C ALA A 124 10.46 -8.51 -17.45
N LEU A 125 9.27 -8.40 -16.86
CA LEU A 125 7.98 -8.74 -17.49
C LEU A 125 7.18 -7.48 -17.88
N GLN A 126 7.84 -6.31 -17.98
CA GLN A 126 7.23 -5.04 -18.35
C GLN A 126 6.05 -4.65 -17.44
N GLY A 127 6.19 -4.92 -16.14
CA GLY A 127 5.18 -4.63 -15.12
C GLY A 127 4.14 -5.74 -14.91
N PHE A 128 4.16 -6.84 -15.71
CA PHE A 128 3.25 -7.97 -15.43
C PHE A 128 3.64 -8.64 -14.10
N PRO A 129 2.68 -9.10 -13.26
CA PRO A 129 1.24 -9.13 -13.47
C PRO A 129 0.51 -7.78 -13.28
N GLY A 130 1.09 -6.78 -12.59
CA GLY A 130 0.50 -5.46 -12.43
C GLY A 130 -0.91 -5.48 -11.83
N VAL A 131 -1.85 -4.81 -12.46
CA VAL A 131 -3.27 -4.75 -12.04
C VAL A 131 -3.95 -6.12 -12.04
N TYR A 132 -3.42 -7.09 -12.78
CA TYR A 132 -3.95 -8.46 -12.85
C TYR A 132 -3.35 -9.41 -11.81
N SER A 133 -2.72 -8.88 -10.75
CA SER A 133 -2.02 -9.67 -9.73
C SER A 133 -2.88 -10.74 -9.09
N SER A 134 -4.13 -10.44 -8.75
CA SER A 134 -5.08 -11.41 -8.17
C SER A 134 -5.39 -12.53 -9.16
N TYR A 135 -5.73 -12.19 -10.39
CA TYR A 135 -6.03 -13.16 -11.46
C TYR A 135 -4.83 -14.07 -11.76
N VAL A 136 -3.63 -13.49 -11.83
CA VAL A 136 -2.41 -14.28 -12.08
C VAL A 136 -2.09 -15.21 -10.90
N LEU A 137 -2.33 -14.75 -9.66
CA LEU A 137 -2.15 -15.58 -8.49
C LEU A 137 -3.08 -16.81 -8.51
N GLU A 138 -4.34 -16.63 -8.89
CA GLU A 138 -5.35 -17.69 -8.95
C GLU A 138 -5.13 -18.68 -10.12
N THR A 139 -4.61 -18.18 -11.25
CA THR A 139 -4.48 -18.98 -12.46
C THR A 139 -3.09 -19.58 -12.64
N LEU A 140 -2.06 -18.75 -12.56
CA LEU A 140 -0.66 -19.13 -12.77
C LEU A 140 0.06 -19.48 -11.47
N GLY A 141 -0.33 -18.81 -10.38
CA GLY A 141 0.24 -18.98 -9.05
C GLY A 141 1.69 -18.48 -8.94
N VAL A 142 2.21 -18.60 -7.73
CA VAL A 142 3.61 -18.24 -7.40
C VAL A 142 4.61 -19.01 -8.25
N GLN A 143 4.39 -20.33 -8.44
CA GLN A 143 5.30 -21.18 -9.21
C GLN A 143 5.32 -20.84 -10.70
N GLY A 144 4.20 -20.40 -11.25
CA GLY A 144 4.14 -19.93 -12.64
C GLY A 144 4.97 -18.66 -12.83
N VAL A 145 4.87 -17.69 -11.91
CA VAL A 145 5.71 -16.47 -11.96
C VAL A 145 7.19 -16.82 -11.83
N LEU A 146 7.57 -17.69 -10.92
CA LEU A 146 8.96 -18.17 -10.82
C LEU A 146 9.44 -18.85 -12.10
N THR A 147 8.57 -19.59 -12.78
CA THR A 147 8.89 -20.25 -14.05
C THR A 147 9.16 -19.24 -15.16
N LEU A 148 8.37 -18.17 -15.26
CA LEU A 148 8.61 -17.08 -16.22
C LEU A 148 9.98 -16.43 -16.05
N LEU A 149 10.47 -16.34 -14.81
CA LEU A 149 11.74 -15.68 -14.45
C LEU A 149 12.92 -16.64 -14.35
N LYS A 150 12.73 -17.94 -14.64
CA LYS A 150 13.76 -18.97 -14.43
C LYS A 150 15.06 -18.73 -15.19
N HIS A 151 14.98 -18.06 -16.34
CA HIS A 151 16.12 -17.76 -17.20
C HIS A 151 16.92 -16.53 -16.75
N LEU A 152 16.40 -15.76 -15.78
CA LEU A 152 17.03 -14.58 -15.22
C LEU A 152 17.84 -14.98 -14.01
N ASP A 153 19.15 -15.12 -14.21
CA ASP A 153 20.12 -15.58 -13.21
C ASP A 153 21.48 -14.94 -13.49
N SER A 154 22.24 -14.63 -12.45
CA SER A 154 23.60 -14.12 -12.54
C SER A 154 24.42 -14.58 -11.35
N GLU A 155 25.73 -14.85 -11.55
CA GLU A 155 26.67 -15.11 -10.47
C GLU A 155 26.96 -13.87 -9.60
N ASP A 156 26.80 -12.67 -10.17
CA ASP A 156 26.87 -11.40 -9.42
C ASP A 156 25.54 -11.13 -8.71
N PRO A 157 25.52 -11.08 -7.35
CA PRO A 157 24.28 -10.93 -6.58
C PRO A 157 23.54 -9.61 -6.86
N ILE A 158 24.24 -8.53 -7.22
CA ILE A 158 23.63 -7.24 -7.52
C ILE A 158 22.97 -7.31 -8.90
N GLN A 159 23.68 -7.87 -9.89
CA GLN A 159 23.14 -8.08 -11.21
C GLN A 159 21.95 -9.05 -11.20
N ASP A 160 22.05 -10.15 -10.46
CA ASP A 160 20.96 -11.11 -10.26
C ASP A 160 19.71 -10.42 -9.70
N GLY A 161 19.90 -9.65 -8.62
CA GLY A 161 18.81 -8.87 -8.03
C GLY A 161 18.16 -7.88 -8.99
N ASN A 162 18.97 -7.17 -9.80
CA ASN A 162 18.48 -6.22 -10.80
C ASN A 162 17.72 -6.89 -11.94
N LEU A 163 18.17 -8.06 -12.42
CA LEU A 163 17.45 -8.84 -13.43
C LEU A 163 16.06 -9.28 -12.97
N ARG A 164 15.87 -9.41 -11.68
CA ARG A 164 14.63 -9.86 -11.02
C ARG A 164 13.93 -8.76 -10.29
N SER A 165 14.29 -7.48 -10.58
CA SER A 165 13.71 -6.34 -9.90
C SER A 165 12.19 -6.31 -10.05
N ALA A 166 11.52 -5.91 -8.97
CA ALA A 166 10.07 -5.86 -8.88
C ALA A 166 9.66 -4.89 -7.78
N GLU A 167 8.41 -4.49 -7.80
CA GLU A 167 7.84 -3.70 -6.72
C GLU A 167 6.39 -4.10 -6.44
N PHE A 168 6.00 -4.04 -5.18
CA PHE A 168 4.60 -3.96 -4.81
C PHE A 168 4.15 -2.50 -4.85
N ARG A 169 3.02 -2.26 -5.48
CA ARG A 169 2.32 -0.96 -5.44
C ARG A 169 0.93 -1.15 -4.84
N ALA A 170 0.46 -0.14 -4.12
CA ALA A 170 -0.92 -0.03 -3.68
C ALA A 170 -1.42 1.38 -3.93
N VAL A 171 -2.65 1.49 -4.41
CA VAL A 171 -3.40 2.74 -4.48
C VAL A 171 -4.56 2.65 -3.50
N ALA A 172 -4.59 3.56 -2.54
CA ALA A 172 -5.68 3.73 -1.59
C ALA A 172 -6.53 4.92 -1.99
N ALA A 173 -7.85 4.73 -2.10
CA ALA A 173 -8.83 5.76 -2.38
C ALA A 173 -9.82 5.84 -1.22
N LEU A 174 -9.95 7.01 -0.61
CA LEU A 174 -10.87 7.27 0.50
C LEU A 174 -11.92 8.28 0.09
N TYR A 175 -13.18 7.88 0.19
CA TYR A 175 -14.33 8.76 0.03
C TYR A 175 -14.87 9.21 1.37
N HIS A 176 -15.14 10.51 1.49
CA HIS A 176 -15.83 11.10 2.64
C HIS A 176 -16.51 12.40 2.23
N ASN A 177 -17.79 12.57 2.58
CA ASN A 177 -18.55 13.81 2.37
C ASN A 177 -18.50 14.36 0.93
N GLY A 178 -18.58 13.51 -0.09
CA GLY A 178 -18.56 13.92 -1.50
C GLY A 178 -17.17 14.19 -2.08
N GLN A 179 -16.11 13.99 -1.30
CA GLN A 179 -14.73 14.16 -1.72
C GLN A 179 -14.01 12.81 -1.76
N THR A 180 -13.11 12.63 -2.72
CA THR A 180 -12.25 11.46 -2.83
C THR A 180 -10.79 11.89 -2.75
N THR A 181 -10.06 11.28 -1.82
CA THR A 181 -8.60 11.44 -1.67
C THR A 181 -7.92 10.16 -2.11
N ILE A 182 -6.84 10.29 -2.87
CA ILE A 182 -6.07 9.16 -3.41
C ILE A 182 -4.63 9.27 -2.93
N ALA A 183 -4.03 8.13 -2.64
CA ALA A 183 -2.61 8.04 -2.36
C ALA A 183 -2.03 6.70 -2.83
N GLU A 184 -0.79 6.73 -3.25
CA GLU A 184 -0.02 5.57 -3.66
C GLU A 184 1.06 5.24 -2.63
N GLY A 185 1.38 3.96 -2.51
CA GLY A 185 2.52 3.46 -1.75
C GLY A 185 3.24 2.37 -2.52
N VAL A 186 4.57 2.45 -2.54
CA VAL A 186 5.44 1.54 -3.28
C VAL A 186 6.41 0.87 -2.33
N CYS A 187 6.63 -0.42 -2.52
CA CYS A 187 7.68 -1.20 -1.87
C CYS A 187 8.58 -1.80 -2.95
N PRO A 188 9.75 -1.21 -3.23
CA PRO A 188 10.73 -1.78 -4.15
C PRO A 188 11.34 -3.07 -3.59
N GLY A 189 11.73 -3.96 -4.50
CA GLY A 189 12.33 -5.23 -4.14
C GLY A 189 12.74 -6.05 -5.36
N ARG A 190 12.79 -7.36 -5.17
CA ARG A 190 13.09 -8.32 -6.23
C ARG A 190 12.34 -9.64 -6.01
N ILE A 191 12.26 -10.46 -7.04
CA ILE A 191 11.68 -11.80 -6.96
C ILE A 191 12.76 -12.82 -6.59
N ALA A 192 12.52 -13.60 -5.54
CA ALA A 192 13.37 -14.70 -5.13
C ALA A 192 13.44 -15.82 -6.20
N HIS A 193 14.47 -16.63 -6.17
CA HIS A 193 14.57 -17.82 -7.03
C HIS A 193 13.64 -18.96 -6.61
N LYS A 194 13.24 -18.98 -5.32
CA LYS A 194 12.36 -20.00 -4.73
C LYS A 194 11.39 -19.36 -3.77
N ALA A 195 10.20 -19.92 -3.69
CA ALA A 195 9.23 -19.56 -2.69
C ALA A 195 9.68 -20.06 -1.30
N VAL A 196 9.38 -19.28 -0.26
CA VAL A 196 9.48 -19.69 1.13
C VAL A 196 8.11 -20.07 1.66
N GLU A 197 8.08 -21.00 2.61
CA GLU A 197 6.87 -21.33 3.38
C GLU A 197 6.72 -20.30 4.52
N GLY A 198 5.49 -19.93 4.85
CA GLY A 198 5.19 -19.00 5.93
C GLY A 198 3.78 -18.44 5.87
N ASP A 199 3.51 -17.44 6.73
CA ASP A 199 2.17 -16.87 6.95
C ASP A 199 1.79 -15.75 5.97
N GLY A 200 2.61 -15.48 4.96
CA GLY A 200 2.35 -14.46 3.93
C GLY A 200 1.19 -14.82 3.01
N PHE A 201 0.64 -13.82 2.34
CA PHE A 201 -0.41 -14.00 1.34
C PHE A 201 0.01 -13.45 -0.03
N GLY A 202 -0.69 -13.91 -1.08
CA GLY A 202 -0.41 -13.44 -2.43
C GLY A 202 0.98 -13.85 -2.92
N PHE A 203 1.78 -12.89 -3.35
CA PHE A 203 3.15 -13.08 -3.82
C PHE A 203 4.22 -12.89 -2.72
N ASP A 204 3.81 -12.73 -1.47
CA ASP A 204 4.73 -12.64 -0.32
C ASP A 204 5.79 -13.76 -0.29
N PRO A 205 5.48 -15.02 -0.63
CA PRO A 205 6.46 -16.10 -0.62
C PRO A 205 7.66 -15.90 -1.54
N ILE A 206 7.59 -15.01 -2.53
CA ILE A 206 8.64 -14.79 -3.51
C ILE A 206 9.17 -13.37 -3.58
N PHE A 207 8.60 -12.43 -2.84
CA PHE A 207 8.99 -11.03 -2.90
C PHE A 207 9.95 -10.68 -1.75
N ILE A 208 11.16 -10.24 -2.11
CA ILE A 208 12.20 -9.77 -1.19
C ILE A 208 12.25 -8.25 -1.30
N PRO A 209 11.91 -7.49 -0.24
CA PRO A 209 12.01 -6.03 -0.27
C PRO A 209 13.49 -5.60 -0.30
N THR A 210 13.76 -4.39 -0.79
CA THR A 210 15.06 -3.74 -0.60
C THR A 210 15.22 -3.33 0.86
N ASP A 211 16.46 -3.22 1.31
CA ASP A 211 16.78 -2.70 2.63
C ASP A 211 16.34 -1.23 2.75
N LEU A 212 16.13 -0.78 3.98
CA LEU A 212 15.77 0.61 4.27
C LEU A 212 16.89 1.31 5.03
N ASP A 213 17.04 2.61 4.77
CA ASP A 213 17.89 3.49 5.56
C ASP A 213 17.29 3.80 6.95
N ASP A 214 17.95 4.65 7.74
CA ASP A 214 17.51 5.05 9.08
C ASP A 214 16.18 5.79 9.08
N GLU A 215 15.87 6.46 7.96
CA GLU A 215 14.65 7.26 7.76
C GLU A 215 13.49 6.41 7.22
N GLY A 216 13.78 5.13 6.85
CA GLY A 216 12.79 4.21 6.30
C GLY A 216 12.60 4.33 4.78
N ASN A 217 13.52 5.00 4.08
CA ASN A 217 13.52 5.04 2.62
C ASN A 217 14.15 3.77 2.05
N ALA A 218 13.62 3.33 0.91
CA ALA A 218 14.12 2.17 0.22
C ALA A 218 15.49 2.45 -0.42
N LEU A 219 16.42 1.56 -0.21
CA LEU A 219 17.76 1.61 -0.80
C LEU A 219 17.79 0.85 -2.15
N PRO A 220 18.77 1.13 -3.01
CA PRO A 220 18.98 0.35 -4.22
C PRO A 220 19.21 -1.13 -3.92
N ILE A 221 18.86 -2.00 -4.86
CA ILE A 221 19.14 -3.45 -4.77
C ILE A 221 20.63 -3.69 -4.52
N GLY A 222 20.94 -4.50 -3.50
CA GLY A 222 22.31 -4.81 -3.10
C GLY A 222 22.94 -3.83 -2.12
N ALA A 223 22.33 -2.68 -1.86
CA ALA A 223 22.74 -1.81 -0.77
C ALA A 223 22.28 -2.37 0.57
N MET A 224 23.11 -2.23 1.60
CA MET A 224 22.79 -2.67 2.96
C MET A 224 22.24 -1.50 3.76
N GLY A 225 21.12 -1.74 4.45
CA GLY A 225 20.44 -0.76 5.27
C GLY A 225 20.34 -1.15 6.73
N GLN A 226 19.85 -0.24 7.57
CA GLN A 226 19.62 -0.49 9.00
C GLN A 226 18.47 -1.50 9.22
N LYS A 227 17.45 -1.46 8.35
CA LYS A 227 16.40 -2.46 8.34
C LYS A 227 16.58 -3.34 7.13
N SER A 228 16.79 -4.63 7.38
CA SER A 228 17.04 -5.64 6.34
C SER A 228 16.31 -6.93 6.67
N THR A 229 15.68 -7.52 5.66
CA THR A 229 15.17 -8.90 5.76
C THR A 229 16.26 -9.94 5.50
N HIS A 230 17.50 -9.49 5.28
CA HIS A 230 18.65 -10.36 4.95
C HIS A 230 18.37 -11.28 3.74
N GLY A 231 17.62 -10.75 2.76
CA GLY A 231 17.23 -11.50 1.58
C GLY A 231 16.09 -12.51 1.79
N THR A 232 15.40 -12.43 2.92
CA THR A 232 14.23 -13.27 3.19
C THR A 232 12.99 -12.65 2.54
N PRO A 233 12.21 -13.42 1.75
CA PRO A 233 10.92 -12.96 1.23
C PRO A 233 9.92 -12.64 2.33
N PHE A 234 8.93 -11.81 2.03
CA PHE A 234 7.85 -11.43 2.95
C PHE A 234 7.14 -12.61 3.61
N GLY A 235 6.98 -13.73 2.88
CA GLY A 235 6.40 -14.95 3.44
C GLY A 235 7.20 -15.58 4.57
N GLY A 236 8.49 -15.26 4.69
CA GLY A 236 9.40 -15.81 5.72
C GLY A 236 9.67 -14.88 6.90
N ILE A 237 9.06 -13.69 6.95
CA ILE A 237 9.22 -12.72 8.05
C ILE A 237 7.91 -12.49 8.79
N SER A 238 7.99 -11.93 9.99
CA SER A 238 6.80 -11.62 10.79
C SER A 238 5.97 -10.47 10.16
N MET A 239 4.67 -10.43 10.50
CA MET A 239 3.80 -9.33 10.08
C MET A 239 4.32 -7.98 10.60
N GLU A 240 4.84 -7.92 11.84
CA GLU A 240 5.41 -6.72 12.43
C GLU A 240 6.61 -6.21 11.62
N GLU A 241 7.52 -7.10 11.24
CA GLU A 241 8.67 -6.76 10.40
C GLU A 241 8.24 -6.29 9.01
N LYS A 242 7.28 -6.97 8.38
CA LYS A 242 6.71 -6.61 7.07
C LYS A 242 6.13 -5.19 7.05
N GLN A 243 5.56 -4.71 8.17
CA GLN A 243 4.99 -3.36 8.25
C GLN A 243 5.99 -2.24 7.96
N HIS A 244 7.28 -2.45 8.20
CA HIS A 244 8.31 -1.45 7.88
C HIS A 244 8.44 -1.20 6.37
N TYR A 245 8.15 -2.23 5.55
CA TYR A 245 8.30 -2.21 4.10
C TYR A 245 6.98 -2.02 3.37
N SER A 246 5.84 -2.25 4.04
CA SER A 246 4.52 -2.39 3.43
C SER A 246 4.14 -1.22 2.54
N HIS A 247 3.93 -1.52 1.24
CA HIS A 247 3.37 -0.60 0.25
C HIS A 247 1.99 -0.07 0.69
N ARG A 248 1.15 -0.94 1.26
CA ARG A 248 -0.18 -0.57 1.79
C ARG A 248 -0.05 0.44 2.92
N ARG A 249 0.83 0.19 3.89
CA ARG A 249 1.07 1.13 4.99
C ARG A 249 1.54 2.49 4.46
N ARG A 250 2.42 2.52 3.46
CA ARG A 250 2.88 3.75 2.81
C ARG A 250 1.72 4.49 2.12
N ALA A 251 0.86 3.77 1.37
CA ALA A 251 -0.33 4.35 0.77
C ALA A 251 -1.28 4.95 1.82
N LEU A 252 -1.57 4.22 2.90
CA LEU A 252 -2.42 4.70 3.98
C LEU A 252 -1.82 5.92 4.71
N THR A 253 -0.49 5.92 4.94
CA THR A 253 0.19 7.06 5.57
C THR A 253 0.11 8.31 4.68
N SER A 254 0.38 8.17 3.38
CA SER A 254 0.25 9.26 2.41
C SER A 254 -1.20 9.76 2.31
N LEU A 255 -2.17 8.84 2.34
CA LEU A 255 -3.59 9.16 2.32
C LEU A 255 -3.99 10.05 3.52
N ILE A 256 -3.57 9.66 4.73
CA ILE A 256 -3.87 10.44 5.95
C ILE A 256 -3.18 11.81 5.91
N SER A 257 -1.92 11.87 5.46
CA SER A 257 -1.22 13.15 5.32
C SER A 257 -1.90 14.09 4.33
N ASN A 258 -2.47 13.55 3.23
CA ASN A 258 -3.22 14.34 2.25
C ASN A 258 -4.54 14.89 2.83
N LEU A 259 -5.19 14.17 3.76
CA LEU A 259 -6.37 14.66 4.46
C LEU A 259 -6.04 15.82 5.42
N ASP A 260 -4.86 15.80 6.04
CA ASP A 260 -4.41 16.84 6.97
C ASP A 260 -4.12 18.18 6.31
N ILE A 261 -3.69 18.17 5.04
CA ILE A 261 -3.40 19.40 4.28
C ILE A 261 -4.69 20.14 3.86
N MET A 262 -5.82 19.44 3.83
CA MET A 262 -7.11 19.97 3.33
C MET A 262 -8.04 20.48 4.46
N GLY A 263 -7.70 20.33 5.70
CA GLY A 263 -8.42 20.85 6.90
C GLY A 263 -7.78 22.11 7.43
#